data_096c8a79e997c245e16c8f2610d0a87a
#
_entry.id   096c8a79e997c245e16c8f2610d0a87a
#
_cell.length_a   1.000
_cell.length_b   1.000
_cell.length_c   1.000
_cell.angle_alpha   90.00
_cell.angle_beta   90.00
_cell.angle_gamma   90.00
#
_symmetry.space_group_name_H-M   'P 1'
#
loop_
_entity.id
_entity.type
_entity.pdbx_description
1 polymer ?
#
loop_
_entity_poly.entity_id
_entity_poly.type
_entity_poly.pdbx_seq_one_letter_code
_entity_poly.pdbx_strand_id
1 'polypeptide(L)'
;SIEKKNRALSLSNDFRMNKVTYGTFHSVFFRILRYFENYNIESILDEKTKRIGLKNILKGLNIENADDDETIGQVINEISYVKNELMDKRDFKSEVLTNDEFIKVYNFYEEYKQQMNKIDFDDMLIKTYELLKNNKAALDRVRSVYRYILVDEFQDINKVQFEALKLIANPSNNIFVVGDEDQSIYGFRGSRPDFLLEFEEYFSNTKKVLLDINYRSKGEIINIANRLIEKNTNRYEKVIKCGQGNGAKVNYISPEDSEEEAVYIAKDIKNKVQEDYTEYTDFAVIYRTNIQSRALVDVFMDMRIPFVVKDSIVTIYDHWAAQDILAYLRIGVNPNSNKDWIRIINKPFRYISKDNLNLIKDEPDFINSLINKCDLHPKQVKTINDLDIDISYVKGLNPKNAISYIRTTLDYDRYILDYCANRKIKTNGLIEILNELESSATNFKTIQEYLEHIERVKSEIVDNKNNKETDGVIFTTMHSAKGLEFKNVYIIGANEGTIPHEKSYEIDDEEKKNDQIEEERR
;
A
#
# COMPACT_ATOMS: atom_id res chain seq x y z
N SER A 1 8.22 19.30 -4.66
CA SER A 1 8.83 20.22 -5.66
C SER A 1 8.79 21.70 -5.27
N ILE A 2 7.76 22.17 -4.56
CA ILE A 2 7.70 23.55 -4.02
C ILE A 2 8.79 23.72 -2.96
N GLU A 3 8.93 22.78 -2.08
CA GLU A 3 9.95 22.76 -1.03
C GLU A 3 11.37 22.80 -1.63
N LYS A 4 11.68 21.92 -2.62
CA LYS A 4 12.96 21.93 -3.32
C LYS A 4 13.22 23.27 -4.02
N LYS A 5 12.20 23.89 -4.62
CA LYS A 5 12.30 25.23 -5.21
C LYS A 5 12.66 26.28 -4.15
N ASN A 6 11.94 26.29 -3.02
CA ASN A 6 12.18 27.23 -1.94
C ASN A 6 13.59 27.07 -1.34
N ARG A 7 14.03 25.81 -1.15
CA ARG A 7 15.39 25.49 -0.68
C ARG A 7 16.45 25.96 -1.68
N ALA A 8 16.26 25.73 -2.97
CA ALA A 8 17.19 26.20 -4.01
C ALA A 8 17.29 27.73 -4.06
N LEU A 9 16.17 28.44 -3.91
CA LEU A 9 16.13 29.89 -3.83
C LEU A 9 16.82 30.42 -2.56
N SER A 10 16.66 29.76 -1.42
CA SER A 10 17.32 30.16 -0.17
C SER A 10 18.84 29.95 -0.19
N LEU A 11 19.31 28.92 -0.90
CA LEU A 11 20.74 28.61 -0.99
C LEU A 11 21.50 29.49 -1.99
N SER A 12 20.85 29.95 -3.07
CA SER A 12 21.56 30.59 -4.18
C SER A 12 21.45 32.11 -4.20
N ASN A 13 20.48 32.72 -3.54
CA ASN A 13 20.11 34.15 -3.65
C ASN A 13 19.99 34.68 -5.11
N ASP A 14 19.90 33.76 -6.08
CA ASP A 14 19.88 34.09 -7.50
C ASP A 14 18.44 34.04 -8.03
N PHE A 15 17.88 35.20 -8.37
CA PHE A 15 16.52 35.30 -8.89
C PHE A 15 16.31 34.51 -10.20
N ARG A 16 17.39 34.17 -10.95
CA ARG A 16 17.32 33.33 -12.16
C ARG A 16 16.79 31.93 -11.87
N MET A 17 16.93 31.45 -10.62
CA MET A 17 16.35 30.18 -10.16
C MET A 17 14.82 30.13 -10.27
N ASN A 18 14.15 31.28 -10.28
CA ASN A 18 12.71 31.35 -10.53
C ASN A 18 12.32 30.93 -11.96
N LYS A 19 13.25 30.96 -12.92
CA LYS A 19 13.04 30.53 -14.30
C LYS A 19 13.20 29.02 -14.48
N VAL A 20 13.72 28.31 -13.47
CA VAL A 20 13.86 26.86 -13.50
C VAL A 20 12.48 26.21 -13.31
N THR A 21 12.19 25.22 -14.11
CA THR A 21 10.97 24.41 -13.96
C THR A 21 11.21 23.33 -12.92
N TYR A 22 10.55 23.44 -11.79
CA TYR A 22 10.52 22.41 -10.74
C TYR A 22 9.23 21.60 -10.86
N GLY A 23 9.32 20.27 -10.78
CA GLY A 23 8.15 19.41 -10.82
C GLY A 23 8.50 17.92 -10.71
N THR A 24 7.48 17.10 -10.48
CA THR A 24 7.56 15.66 -10.69
C THR A 24 7.44 15.36 -12.19
N PHE A 25 7.84 14.17 -12.64
CA PHE A 25 7.64 13.75 -14.04
C PHE A 25 6.21 13.98 -14.50
N HIS A 26 5.22 13.52 -13.72
CA HIS A 26 3.80 13.72 -14.02
C HIS A 26 3.45 15.20 -14.24
N SER A 27 3.90 16.08 -13.35
CA SER A 27 3.56 17.52 -13.45
C SER A 27 4.22 18.21 -14.67
N VAL A 28 5.45 17.80 -15.01
CA VAL A 28 6.15 18.35 -16.19
C VAL A 28 5.56 17.77 -17.47
N PHE A 29 5.30 16.47 -17.52
CA PHE A 29 4.74 15.79 -18.67
C PHE A 29 3.30 16.23 -18.94
N PHE A 30 2.49 16.37 -17.91
CA PHE A 30 1.15 16.93 -18.07
C PHE A 30 1.17 18.36 -18.61
N ARG A 31 2.16 19.18 -18.25
CA ARG A 31 2.34 20.52 -18.83
C ARG A 31 2.66 20.45 -20.33
N ILE A 32 3.47 19.48 -20.74
CA ILE A 32 3.76 19.23 -22.17
C ILE A 32 2.48 18.83 -22.90
N LEU A 33 1.72 17.87 -22.37
CA LEU A 33 0.45 17.43 -22.96
C LEU A 33 -0.57 18.57 -23.06
N ARG A 34 -0.68 19.40 -22.03
CA ARG A 34 -1.55 20.59 -22.06
C ARG A 34 -1.19 21.56 -23.18
N TYR A 35 0.08 21.67 -23.51
CA TYR A 35 0.55 22.60 -24.55
C TYR A 35 0.29 22.05 -25.95
N PHE A 36 0.43 20.74 -26.17
CA PHE A 36 0.34 20.14 -27.51
C PHE A 36 -0.99 19.43 -27.80
N GLU A 37 -1.66 18.91 -26.77
CA GLU A 37 -2.80 17.98 -26.89
C GLU A 37 -4.11 18.53 -26.26
N ASN A 38 -4.11 19.80 -25.82
CA ASN A 38 -5.27 20.48 -25.21
C ASN A 38 -5.88 19.80 -23.97
N TYR A 39 -5.13 18.99 -23.24
CA TYR A 39 -5.57 18.46 -21.94
C TYR A 39 -5.66 19.58 -20.89
N ASN A 40 -6.59 19.44 -19.94
CA ASN A 40 -6.73 20.34 -18.81
C ASN A 40 -6.88 19.52 -17.50
N ILE A 41 -7.02 20.20 -16.35
CA ILE A 41 -7.15 19.51 -15.05
C ILE A 41 -8.41 18.64 -15.01
N GLU A 42 -9.47 19.06 -15.67
CA GLU A 42 -10.71 18.29 -15.75
C GLU A 42 -10.55 17.01 -16.59
N SER A 43 -9.53 16.93 -17.44
CA SER A 43 -9.20 15.71 -18.19
C SER A 43 -8.60 14.61 -17.33
N ILE A 44 -8.23 14.89 -16.07
CA ILE A 44 -7.64 13.88 -15.17
C ILE A 44 -8.75 12.99 -14.62
N LEU A 45 -8.55 11.68 -14.72
CA LEU A 45 -9.43 10.69 -14.11
C LEU A 45 -9.04 10.53 -12.63
N ASP A 46 -9.97 10.82 -11.73
CA ASP A 46 -9.76 10.61 -10.31
C ASP A 46 -9.82 9.12 -9.93
N GLU A 47 -9.19 8.76 -8.82
CA GLU A 47 -9.05 7.36 -8.40
C GLU A 47 -10.40 6.69 -8.10
N LYS A 48 -11.37 7.42 -7.56
CA LYS A 48 -12.70 6.90 -7.28
C LYS A 48 -13.43 6.53 -8.57
N THR A 49 -13.40 7.42 -9.56
CA THR A 49 -14.01 7.20 -10.88
C THR A 49 -13.30 6.07 -11.62
N LYS A 50 -11.96 5.97 -11.52
CA LYS A 50 -11.16 4.86 -12.05
C LYS A 50 -11.62 3.52 -11.50
N ARG A 51 -11.75 3.39 -10.18
CA ARG A 51 -12.21 2.15 -9.51
C ARG A 51 -13.64 1.77 -9.89
N ILE A 52 -14.56 2.73 -9.93
CA ILE A 52 -15.95 2.50 -10.35
C ILE A 52 -16.01 2.03 -11.82
N GLY A 53 -15.24 2.65 -12.70
CA GLY A 53 -15.17 2.27 -14.12
C GLY A 53 -14.68 0.83 -14.30
N LEU A 54 -13.57 0.47 -13.65
CA LEU A 54 -13.03 -0.89 -13.70
C LEU A 54 -14.00 -1.91 -13.10
N LYS A 55 -14.62 -1.62 -11.97
CA LYS A 55 -15.65 -2.47 -11.37
C LYS A 55 -16.79 -2.77 -12.36
N ASN A 56 -17.27 -1.76 -13.07
CA ASN A 56 -18.33 -1.93 -14.06
C ASN A 56 -17.87 -2.75 -15.27
N ILE A 57 -16.63 -2.57 -15.72
CA ILE A 57 -16.02 -3.35 -16.80
C ILE A 57 -15.91 -4.83 -16.40
N LEU A 58 -15.37 -5.11 -15.21
CA LEU A 58 -15.24 -6.47 -14.68
C LEU A 58 -16.61 -7.16 -14.58
N LYS A 59 -17.64 -6.44 -14.09
CA LYS A 59 -19.02 -6.95 -14.04
C LYS A 59 -19.59 -7.22 -15.43
N GLY A 60 -19.40 -6.29 -16.36
CA GLY A 60 -19.89 -6.43 -17.74
C GLY A 60 -19.27 -7.60 -18.48
N LEU A 61 -18.06 -7.99 -18.11
CA LEU A 61 -17.35 -9.18 -18.63
C LEU A 61 -17.68 -10.47 -17.85
N ASN A 62 -18.55 -10.42 -16.84
CA ASN A 62 -18.87 -11.51 -15.92
C ASN A 62 -17.65 -12.12 -15.22
N ILE A 63 -16.65 -11.29 -14.94
CA ILE A 63 -15.47 -11.73 -14.21
C ILE A 63 -15.86 -11.98 -12.74
N GLU A 64 -15.44 -13.11 -12.21
CA GLU A 64 -15.65 -13.44 -10.82
C GLU A 64 -15.00 -12.37 -9.93
N ASN A 65 -15.70 -11.98 -8.84
CA ASN A 65 -15.19 -11.03 -7.85
C ASN A 65 -15.04 -9.58 -8.34
N ALA A 66 -15.75 -9.22 -9.38
CA ALA A 66 -15.81 -7.84 -9.89
C ALA A 66 -16.20 -6.77 -8.84
N ASP A 67 -16.74 -7.19 -7.68
CA ASP A 67 -17.11 -6.31 -6.56
C ASP A 67 -16.02 -6.18 -5.50
N ASP A 68 -14.97 -7.00 -5.58
CA ASP A 68 -13.90 -7.04 -4.58
C ASP A 68 -12.88 -5.92 -4.83
N ASP A 69 -12.69 -5.07 -3.84
CA ASP A 69 -11.78 -3.92 -3.93
C ASP A 69 -10.31 -4.33 -4.07
N GLU A 70 -9.93 -5.52 -3.58
CA GLU A 70 -8.58 -6.06 -3.72
C GLU A 70 -8.32 -6.50 -5.16
N THR A 71 -9.24 -7.27 -5.77
CA THR A 71 -9.17 -7.65 -7.18
C THR A 71 -9.09 -6.42 -8.09
N ILE A 72 -9.92 -5.40 -7.83
CA ILE A 72 -9.89 -4.14 -8.59
C ILE A 72 -8.53 -3.45 -8.43
N GLY A 73 -7.99 -3.42 -7.22
CA GLY A 73 -6.69 -2.83 -6.92
C GLY A 73 -5.54 -3.54 -7.63
N GLN A 74 -5.54 -4.87 -7.65
CA GLN A 74 -4.54 -5.68 -8.35
C GLN A 74 -4.60 -5.46 -9.86
N VAL A 75 -5.79 -5.46 -10.46
CA VAL A 75 -5.97 -5.16 -11.90
C VAL A 75 -5.46 -3.76 -12.25
N ILE A 76 -5.70 -2.76 -11.39
CA ILE A 76 -5.16 -1.40 -11.56
C ILE A 76 -3.63 -1.43 -11.59
N ASN A 77 -3.01 -2.14 -10.66
CA ASN A 77 -1.56 -2.24 -10.57
C ASN A 77 -0.95 -2.97 -11.77
N GLU A 78 -1.59 -4.03 -12.25
CA GLU A 78 -1.16 -4.77 -13.43
C GLU A 78 -1.25 -3.92 -14.71
N ILE A 79 -2.34 -3.17 -14.91
CA ILE A 79 -2.48 -2.23 -16.03
C ILE A 79 -1.39 -1.16 -15.95
N SER A 80 -1.16 -0.61 -14.76
CA SER A 80 -0.12 0.40 -14.52
C SER A 80 1.28 -0.16 -14.83
N TYR A 81 1.57 -1.38 -14.38
CA TYR A 81 2.84 -2.05 -14.65
C TYR A 81 3.10 -2.23 -16.16
N VAL A 82 2.13 -2.77 -16.90
CA VAL A 82 2.22 -2.95 -18.37
C VAL A 82 2.52 -1.63 -19.07
N LYS A 83 1.83 -0.55 -18.65
CA LYS A 83 2.04 0.79 -19.19
C LYS A 83 3.43 1.33 -18.87
N ASN A 84 3.83 1.28 -17.62
CA ASN A 84 5.09 1.85 -17.15
C ASN A 84 6.33 1.10 -17.66
N GLU A 85 6.18 -0.20 -17.98
CA GLU A 85 7.23 -1.01 -18.61
C GLU A 85 7.21 -0.95 -20.15
N LEU A 86 6.29 -0.19 -20.76
CA LEU A 86 6.10 -0.14 -22.21
C LEU A 86 5.96 -1.55 -22.81
N MET A 87 5.30 -2.43 -22.09
CA MET A 87 5.13 -3.84 -22.45
C MET A 87 3.90 -4.01 -23.35
N ASP A 88 3.96 -4.93 -24.31
CA ASP A 88 2.73 -5.36 -25.00
C ASP A 88 1.86 -6.14 -24.01
N LYS A 89 0.60 -5.73 -23.86
CA LYS A 89 -0.36 -6.40 -22.98
C LYS A 89 -0.57 -7.89 -23.28
N ARG A 90 -0.21 -8.34 -24.50
CA ARG A 90 -0.28 -9.75 -24.91
C ARG A 90 0.85 -10.60 -24.31
N ASP A 91 1.97 -9.96 -23.96
CA ASP A 91 3.13 -10.62 -23.37
C ASP A 91 3.05 -10.65 -21.82
N PHE A 92 2.09 -9.93 -21.26
CA PHE A 92 1.88 -9.88 -19.83
C PHE A 92 1.05 -11.08 -19.34
N LYS A 93 1.46 -11.66 -18.22
CA LYS A 93 0.70 -12.72 -17.52
C LYS A 93 0.12 -12.12 -16.25
N SER A 94 -1.22 -11.98 -16.23
CA SER A 94 -1.93 -11.50 -15.04
C SER A 94 -1.91 -12.57 -13.94
N GLU A 95 -1.80 -12.11 -12.70
CA GLU A 95 -1.90 -12.97 -11.50
C GLU A 95 -3.36 -13.20 -11.09
N VAL A 96 -4.27 -12.34 -11.50
CA VAL A 96 -5.68 -12.36 -11.05
C VAL A 96 -6.67 -12.68 -12.16
N LEU A 97 -6.31 -12.51 -13.41
CA LEU A 97 -7.16 -12.73 -14.58
C LEU A 97 -6.50 -13.74 -15.53
N THR A 98 -7.29 -14.40 -16.37
CA THR A 98 -6.72 -15.08 -17.54
C THR A 98 -6.16 -14.04 -18.52
N ASN A 99 -5.21 -14.44 -19.37
CA ASN A 99 -4.61 -13.51 -20.33
C ASN A 99 -5.66 -12.86 -21.25
N ASP A 100 -6.66 -13.63 -21.69
CA ASP A 100 -7.74 -13.12 -22.55
C ASP A 100 -8.63 -12.12 -21.81
N GLU A 101 -8.94 -12.37 -20.53
CA GLU A 101 -9.71 -11.45 -19.70
C GLU A 101 -8.93 -10.17 -19.45
N PHE A 102 -7.64 -10.27 -19.10
CA PHE A 102 -6.79 -9.11 -18.90
C PHE A 102 -6.73 -8.20 -20.13
N ILE A 103 -6.53 -8.78 -21.33
CA ILE A 103 -6.51 -8.03 -22.59
C ILE A 103 -7.85 -7.33 -22.83
N LYS A 104 -8.98 -8.00 -22.56
CA LYS A 104 -10.32 -7.41 -22.71
C LYS A 104 -10.52 -6.26 -21.72
N VAL A 105 -10.20 -6.50 -20.44
CA VAL A 105 -10.32 -5.46 -19.37
C VAL A 105 -9.46 -4.25 -19.72
N TYR A 106 -8.21 -4.46 -20.11
CA TYR A 106 -7.30 -3.40 -20.54
C TYR A 106 -7.91 -2.58 -21.69
N ASN A 107 -8.44 -3.23 -22.74
CA ASN A 107 -9.03 -2.56 -23.90
C ASN A 107 -10.27 -1.74 -23.50
N PHE A 108 -11.20 -2.33 -22.76
CA PHE A 108 -12.42 -1.64 -22.32
C PHE A 108 -12.09 -0.49 -21.37
N TYR A 109 -11.03 -0.61 -20.56
CA TYR A 109 -10.59 0.49 -19.70
C TYR A 109 -10.02 1.66 -20.53
N GLU A 110 -9.24 1.39 -21.57
CA GLU A 110 -8.77 2.43 -22.48
C GLU A 110 -9.94 3.10 -23.24
N GLU A 111 -10.89 2.31 -23.74
CA GLU A 111 -12.10 2.81 -24.39
C GLU A 111 -12.95 3.67 -23.43
N TYR A 112 -13.13 3.23 -22.20
CA TYR A 112 -13.84 3.97 -21.15
C TYR A 112 -13.22 5.36 -20.92
N LYS A 113 -11.90 5.44 -20.80
CA LYS A 113 -11.22 6.72 -20.65
C LYS A 113 -11.38 7.61 -21.89
N GLN A 114 -11.28 7.03 -23.08
CA GLN A 114 -11.48 7.76 -24.34
C GLN A 114 -12.90 8.34 -24.45
N GLN A 115 -13.93 7.53 -24.15
CA GLN A 115 -15.33 7.99 -24.17
C GLN A 115 -15.59 9.14 -23.20
N MET A 116 -14.92 9.14 -22.04
CA MET A 116 -15.01 10.21 -21.06
C MET A 116 -14.10 11.41 -21.38
N ASN A 117 -13.26 11.32 -22.40
CA ASN A 117 -12.19 12.28 -22.69
C ASN A 117 -11.27 12.51 -21.47
N LYS A 118 -10.88 11.41 -20.79
CA LYS A 118 -10.07 11.42 -19.57
C LYS A 118 -8.76 10.69 -19.78
N ILE A 119 -7.77 11.07 -18.99
CA ILE A 119 -6.48 10.38 -18.86
C ILE A 119 -6.18 10.10 -17.39
N ASP A 120 -5.58 8.95 -17.11
CA ASP A 120 -5.04 8.64 -15.78
C ASP A 120 -3.58 9.11 -15.64
N PHE A 121 -2.98 8.85 -14.49
CA PHE A 121 -1.60 9.25 -14.24
C PHE A 121 -0.60 8.50 -15.13
N ASP A 122 -0.86 7.23 -15.44
CA ASP A 122 0.00 6.44 -16.33
C ASP A 122 -0.06 6.98 -17.77
N ASP A 123 -1.25 7.41 -18.21
CA ASP A 123 -1.42 8.04 -19.53
C ASP A 123 -0.61 9.32 -19.67
N MET A 124 -0.44 10.10 -18.58
CA MET A 124 0.39 11.31 -18.65
C MET A 124 1.83 10.98 -19.06
N LEU A 125 2.35 9.85 -18.59
CA LEU A 125 3.71 9.41 -18.92
C LEU A 125 3.77 8.87 -20.36
N ILE A 126 2.90 7.92 -20.68
CA ILE A 126 2.90 7.24 -21.99
C ILE A 126 2.61 8.21 -23.13
N LYS A 127 1.54 8.99 -23.03
CA LYS A 127 1.15 9.94 -24.08
C LYS A 127 2.24 11.00 -24.31
N THR A 128 2.92 11.43 -23.25
CA THR A 128 4.06 12.33 -23.41
C THR A 128 5.20 11.63 -24.15
N TYR A 129 5.54 10.40 -23.77
CA TYR A 129 6.56 9.64 -24.49
C TYR A 129 6.20 9.43 -25.97
N GLU A 130 4.96 9.03 -26.27
CA GLU A 130 4.46 8.82 -27.62
C GLU A 130 4.47 10.13 -28.44
N LEU A 131 4.01 11.23 -27.85
CA LEU A 131 4.08 12.56 -28.45
C LEU A 131 5.51 12.93 -28.84
N LEU A 132 6.45 12.79 -27.90
CA LEU A 132 7.85 13.12 -28.14
C LEU A 132 8.53 12.19 -29.16
N LYS A 133 8.14 10.92 -29.19
CA LYS A 133 8.65 9.92 -30.14
C LYS A 133 8.15 10.16 -31.57
N ASN A 134 6.88 10.52 -31.71
CA ASN A 134 6.21 10.57 -33.01
C ASN A 134 6.09 11.99 -33.60
N ASN A 135 6.29 13.04 -32.79
CA ASN A 135 6.17 14.43 -33.22
C ASN A 135 7.51 15.18 -33.02
N LYS A 136 8.29 15.25 -34.11
CA LYS A 136 9.58 15.91 -34.09
C LYS A 136 9.51 17.40 -33.70
N ALA A 137 8.48 18.12 -34.15
CA ALA A 137 8.31 19.53 -33.79
C ALA A 137 8.06 19.72 -32.29
N ALA A 138 7.25 18.83 -31.69
CA ALA A 138 7.03 18.81 -30.24
C ALA A 138 8.35 18.51 -29.50
N LEU A 139 9.08 17.50 -29.93
CA LEU A 139 10.37 17.14 -29.34
C LEU A 139 11.38 18.29 -29.41
N ASP A 140 11.54 18.90 -30.59
CA ASP A 140 12.49 20.02 -30.79
C ASP A 140 12.09 21.23 -29.91
N ARG A 141 10.79 21.49 -29.77
CA ARG A 141 10.28 22.53 -28.88
C ARG A 141 10.60 22.25 -27.43
N VAL A 142 10.34 21.02 -26.95
CA VAL A 142 10.62 20.58 -25.57
C VAL A 142 12.11 20.67 -25.28
N ARG A 143 12.99 20.21 -26.18
CA ARG A 143 14.46 20.35 -26.10
C ARG A 143 14.91 21.81 -26.03
N SER A 144 14.27 22.71 -26.76
CA SER A 144 14.58 24.12 -26.72
C SER A 144 14.27 24.80 -25.37
N VAL A 145 13.26 24.27 -24.66
CA VAL A 145 12.86 24.74 -23.32
C VAL A 145 13.71 24.10 -22.24
N TYR A 146 13.91 22.78 -22.28
CA TYR A 146 14.64 22.01 -21.27
C TYR A 146 16.06 21.68 -21.75
N ARG A 147 16.92 22.70 -21.83
CA ARG A 147 18.31 22.53 -22.28
C ARG A 147 19.22 21.85 -21.26
N TYR A 148 18.87 21.93 -19.98
CA TYR A 148 19.56 21.30 -18.87
C TYR A 148 18.52 20.55 -18.06
N ILE A 149 18.78 19.29 -17.75
CA ILE A 149 17.86 18.40 -17.05
C ILE A 149 18.56 17.92 -15.78
N LEU A 150 17.91 18.11 -14.64
CA LEU A 150 18.38 17.62 -13.35
C LEU A 150 17.30 16.69 -12.79
N VAL A 151 17.67 15.46 -12.48
CA VAL A 151 16.77 14.46 -11.92
C VAL A 151 17.29 14.01 -10.57
N ASP A 152 16.44 14.10 -9.58
CA ASP A 152 16.69 13.63 -8.23
C ASP A 152 15.95 12.31 -8.01
N GLU A 153 16.44 11.46 -7.10
CA GLU A 153 15.90 10.10 -6.83
C GLU A 153 15.83 9.25 -8.11
N PHE A 154 16.91 9.26 -8.89
CA PHE A 154 16.92 8.65 -10.21
C PHE A 154 16.71 7.13 -10.17
N GLN A 155 17.00 6.47 -9.06
CA GLN A 155 16.77 5.04 -8.85
C GLN A 155 15.27 4.67 -8.83
N ASP A 156 14.36 5.66 -8.67
CA ASP A 156 12.91 5.41 -8.58
C ASP A 156 12.17 5.62 -9.91
N ILE A 157 12.87 5.94 -11.00
CA ILE A 157 12.21 6.13 -12.29
C ILE A 157 11.83 4.80 -12.93
N ASN A 158 10.72 4.79 -13.67
CA ASN A 158 10.28 3.67 -14.48
C ASN A 158 10.73 3.80 -15.93
N LYS A 159 10.52 2.76 -16.73
CA LYS A 159 10.98 2.68 -18.10
C LYS A 159 10.41 3.78 -19.01
N VAL A 160 9.12 4.09 -18.90
CA VAL A 160 8.52 5.15 -19.72
C VAL A 160 9.09 6.52 -19.41
N GLN A 161 9.37 6.81 -18.14
CA GLN A 161 10.03 8.06 -17.72
C GLN A 161 11.46 8.13 -18.26
N PHE A 162 12.19 7.02 -18.16
CA PHE A 162 13.56 6.94 -18.66
C PHE A 162 13.63 7.12 -20.18
N GLU A 163 12.78 6.43 -20.94
CA GLU A 163 12.77 6.56 -22.40
C GLU A 163 12.37 7.98 -22.86
N ALA A 164 11.39 8.60 -22.21
CA ALA A 164 11.04 9.99 -22.49
C ALA A 164 12.19 10.94 -22.16
N LEU A 165 12.89 10.70 -21.05
CA LEU A 165 14.05 11.48 -20.63
C LEU A 165 15.19 11.38 -21.65
N LYS A 166 15.49 10.18 -22.17
CA LYS A 166 16.47 9.95 -23.24
C LYS A 166 16.13 10.76 -24.49
N LEU A 167 14.87 10.77 -24.91
CA LEU A 167 14.44 11.56 -26.05
C LEU A 167 14.71 13.05 -25.83
N ILE A 168 14.41 13.59 -24.65
CA ILE A 168 14.58 15.01 -24.36
C ILE A 168 16.08 15.37 -24.26
N ALA A 169 16.89 14.55 -23.58
CA ALA A 169 18.30 14.81 -23.31
C ALA A 169 19.15 14.76 -24.58
N ASN A 170 18.86 13.84 -25.52
CA ASN A 170 19.62 13.72 -26.77
C ASN A 170 19.34 14.87 -27.75
N PRO A 171 20.34 15.30 -28.56
CA PRO A 171 21.72 14.81 -28.61
C PRO A 171 22.67 15.53 -27.66
N SER A 172 22.20 16.55 -26.91
CA SER A 172 23.10 17.40 -26.11
C SER A 172 23.63 16.72 -24.86
N ASN A 173 22.90 15.74 -24.34
CA ASN A 173 23.17 14.99 -23.09
C ASN A 173 23.49 15.89 -21.88
N ASN A 174 22.89 17.10 -21.83
CA ASN A 174 23.00 18.00 -20.69
C ASN A 174 22.09 17.52 -19.55
N ILE A 175 22.41 16.36 -19.03
CA ILE A 175 21.66 15.69 -17.97
C ILE A 175 22.54 15.49 -16.73
N PHE A 176 21.99 15.76 -15.58
CA PHE A 176 22.59 15.53 -14.28
C PHE A 176 21.60 14.74 -13.42
N VAL A 177 22.02 13.59 -12.93
CA VAL A 177 21.18 12.73 -12.11
C VAL A 177 21.78 12.54 -10.74
N VAL A 178 20.95 12.44 -9.74
CA VAL A 178 21.31 12.08 -8.36
C VAL A 178 20.43 10.91 -7.96
N GLY A 179 21.02 9.87 -7.39
CA GLY A 179 20.30 8.71 -6.96
C GLY A 179 21.15 7.82 -6.06
N ASP A 180 20.50 6.91 -5.38
CA ASP A 180 21.10 5.90 -4.53
C ASP A 180 20.36 4.58 -4.76
N GLU A 181 20.97 3.66 -5.46
CA GLU A 181 20.39 2.36 -5.79
C GLU A 181 20.06 1.53 -4.54
N ASP A 182 20.81 1.77 -3.44
CA ASP A 182 20.53 1.14 -2.14
C ASP A 182 19.25 1.68 -1.47
N GLN A 183 18.62 2.71 -2.05
CA GLN A 183 17.34 3.26 -1.61
C GLN A 183 16.17 2.97 -2.59
N SER A 184 16.38 2.12 -3.60
CA SER A 184 15.32 1.73 -4.54
C SER A 184 14.40 0.70 -3.89
N ILE A 185 13.20 1.14 -3.49
CA ILE A 185 12.18 0.33 -2.81
C ILE A 185 10.79 0.41 -3.46
N TYR A 186 10.73 0.84 -4.73
CA TYR A 186 9.48 0.98 -5.49
C TYR A 186 9.43 0.08 -6.73
N GLY A 187 10.14 -1.07 -6.71
CA GLY A 187 10.13 -2.05 -7.78
C GLY A 187 8.71 -2.53 -8.13
N PHE A 188 7.83 -2.68 -7.12
CA PHE A 188 6.42 -3.00 -7.31
C PHE A 188 5.62 -1.95 -8.11
N ARG A 189 6.16 -0.73 -8.29
CA ARG A 189 5.64 0.34 -9.16
C ARG A 189 6.38 0.48 -10.48
N GLY A 190 7.27 -0.47 -10.79
CA GLY A 190 8.10 -0.47 -11.99
C GLY A 190 9.34 0.42 -11.90
N SER A 191 9.81 0.80 -10.70
CA SER A 191 11.11 1.50 -10.60
C SER A 191 12.27 0.55 -10.93
N ARG A 192 13.27 1.10 -11.63
CA ARG A 192 14.36 0.36 -12.23
C ARG A 192 15.71 0.98 -11.81
N PRO A 193 16.34 0.49 -10.72
CA PRO A 193 17.67 0.96 -10.31
C PRO A 193 18.75 0.69 -11.38
N ASP A 194 18.54 -0.28 -12.29
CA ASP A 194 19.44 -0.60 -13.39
C ASP A 194 19.77 0.63 -14.24
N PHE A 195 18.78 1.53 -14.47
CA PHE A 195 19.02 2.75 -15.23
C PHE A 195 20.05 3.69 -14.59
N LEU A 196 20.21 3.63 -13.26
CA LEU A 196 21.27 4.33 -12.55
C LEU A 196 22.59 3.57 -12.65
N LEU A 197 22.57 2.27 -12.46
CA LEU A 197 23.76 1.41 -12.50
C LEU A 197 24.40 1.39 -13.88
N GLU A 198 23.59 1.33 -14.94
CA GLU A 198 24.00 1.29 -16.34
C GLU A 198 24.00 2.68 -17.01
N PHE A 199 23.93 3.77 -16.24
CA PHE A 199 23.76 5.12 -16.79
C PHE A 199 24.82 5.50 -17.83
N GLU A 200 26.07 5.04 -17.65
CA GLU A 200 27.18 5.29 -18.56
C GLU A 200 27.01 4.63 -19.94
N GLU A 201 26.24 3.55 -20.01
CA GLU A 201 25.92 2.85 -21.27
C GLU A 201 24.94 3.66 -22.14
N TYR A 202 24.03 4.39 -21.47
CA TYR A 202 23.03 5.21 -22.15
C TYR A 202 23.50 6.61 -22.49
N PHE A 203 24.41 7.18 -21.68
CA PHE A 203 24.91 8.55 -21.83
C PHE A 203 26.44 8.55 -21.86
N SER A 204 27.01 8.65 -23.06
CA SER A 204 28.45 8.69 -23.25
C SER A 204 29.09 9.91 -22.56
N ASN A 205 30.36 9.77 -22.14
CA ASN A 205 31.12 10.79 -21.41
C ASN A 205 30.54 11.17 -20.03
N THR A 206 29.82 10.29 -19.40
CA THR A 206 29.31 10.46 -18.03
C THR A 206 30.48 10.65 -17.06
N LYS A 207 30.33 11.62 -16.14
CA LYS A 207 31.23 11.78 -15.00
C LYS A 207 30.49 11.36 -13.72
N LYS A 208 30.96 10.29 -13.10
CA LYS A 208 30.44 9.78 -11.84
C LYS A 208 31.13 10.44 -10.65
N VAL A 209 30.35 10.88 -9.68
CA VAL A 209 30.85 11.42 -8.39
C VAL A 209 30.13 10.69 -7.27
N LEU A 210 30.89 10.06 -6.40
CA LEU A 210 30.36 9.37 -5.24
C LEU A 210 30.25 10.34 -4.04
N LEU A 211 29.08 10.38 -3.42
CA LEU A 211 28.84 11.07 -2.15
C LEU A 211 28.85 10.03 -1.02
N ASP A 212 30.00 9.79 -0.43
CA ASP A 212 30.22 8.70 0.54
C ASP A 212 30.16 9.14 2.02
N ILE A 213 29.83 10.41 2.30
CA ILE A 213 29.72 10.92 3.67
C ILE A 213 28.25 11.19 4.02
N ASN A 214 27.76 10.48 5.04
CA ASN A 214 26.44 10.69 5.59
C ASN A 214 26.51 11.68 6.77
N TYR A 215 25.79 12.80 6.65
CA TYR A 215 25.73 13.87 7.65
C TYR A 215 24.44 13.82 8.50
N ARG A 216 23.56 12.83 8.26
CA ARG A 216 22.27 12.67 8.94
C ARG A 216 22.40 11.77 10.16
N SER A 217 22.90 10.58 9.98
CA SER A 217 22.88 9.51 10.97
C SER A 217 24.20 9.37 11.72
N LYS A 218 24.13 8.83 12.92
CA LYS A 218 25.29 8.49 13.74
C LYS A 218 25.99 7.24 13.25
N GLY A 219 27.28 7.05 13.64
CA GLY A 219 28.14 5.99 13.15
C GLY A 219 27.60 4.58 13.38
N GLU A 220 26.97 4.32 14.52
CA GLU A 220 26.40 3.03 14.87
C GLU A 220 25.29 2.62 13.91
N ILE A 221 24.42 3.56 13.52
CA ILE A 221 23.34 3.32 12.55
C ILE A 221 23.94 3.02 11.18
N ILE A 222 24.89 3.85 10.73
CA ILE A 222 25.56 3.68 9.42
C ILE A 222 26.29 2.34 9.34
N ASN A 223 26.95 1.93 10.41
CA ASN A 223 27.67 0.64 10.45
C ASN A 223 26.73 -0.56 10.30
N ILE A 224 25.56 -0.53 10.93
CA ILE A 224 24.56 -1.59 10.78
C ILE A 224 23.98 -1.58 9.36
N ALA A 225 23.62 -0.41 8.84
CA ALA A 225 23.11 -0.28 7.48
C ALA A 225 24.11 -0.77 6.43
N ASN A 226 25.39 -0.39 6.54
CA ASN A 226 26.45 -0.89 5.65
C ASN A 226 26.55 -2.42 5.67
N ARG A 227 26.55 -3.05 6.87
CA ARG A 227 26.64 -4.51 7.00
C ARG A 227 25.42 -5.23 6.39
N LEU A 228 24.25 -4.64 6.47
CA LEU A 228 23.05 -5.22 5.87
C LEU A 228 23.12 -5.14 4.36
N ILE A 229 23.42 -3.95 3.81
CA ILE A 229 23.37 -3.70 2.37
C ILE A 229 24.54 -4.33 1.61
N GLU A 230 25.69 -4.63 2.26
CA GLU A 230 26.83 -5.37 1.68
C GLU A 230 26.45 -6.76 1.16
N LYS A 231 25.33 -7.32 1.61
CA LYS A 231 24.82 -8.61 1.12
C LYS A 231 24.12 -8.51 -0.24
N ASN A 232 23.83 -7.31 -0.71
CA ASN A 232 23.27 -7.08 -2.04
C ASN A 232 24.40 -7.04 -3.06
N THR A 233 24.14 -7.62 -4.23
CA THR A 233 25.12 -7.75 -5.33
C THR A 233 24.92 -6.73 -6.42
N ASN A 234 23.66 -6.34 -6.69
CA ASN A 234 23.30 -5.39 -7.74
C ASN A 234 23.38 -3.94 -7.21
N ARG A 235 24.61 -3.47 -6.98
CA ARG A 235 24.89 -2.14 -6.42
C ARG A 235 26.30 -1.65 -6.76
N TYR A 236 26.55 -0.35 -6.62
CA TYR A 236 27.90 0.21 -6.67
C TYR A 236 28.70 -0.20 -5.42
N GLU A 237 29.98 -0.52 -5.59
CA GLU A 237 30.87 -0.68 -4.45
C GLU A 237 31.08 0.67 -3.76
N LYS A 238 30.47 0.82 -2.60
CA LYS A 238 30.58 2.03 -1.77
C LYS A 238 30.48 1.67 -0.30
N VAL A 239 31.20 2.40 0.53
CA VAL A 239 31.10 2.34 1.99
C VAL A 239 30.75 3.73 2.48
N ILE A 240 29.59 3.88 3.04
CA ILE A 240 29.13 5.16 3.58
C ILE A 240 29.83 5.46 4.89
N LYS A 241 30.46 6.64 4.96
CA LYS A 241 31.20 7.14 6.14
C LYS A 241 30.31 8.07 6.96
N CYS A 242 30.54 8.09 8.26
CA CYS A 242 29.82 8.98 9.18
C CYS A 242 30.48 10.36 9.23
N GLY A 243 29.69 11.42 8.97
CA GLY A 243 30.10 12.81 9.18
C GLY A 243 29.70 13.40 10.54
N GLN A 244 28.90 12.67 11.33
CA GLN A 244 28.32 13.14 12.61
C GLN A 244 29.02 12.58 13.86
N GLY A 245 30.00 11.70 13.71
CA GLY A 245 30.62 10.97 14.82
C GLY A 245 29.73 9.85 15.38
N ASN A 246 30.22 9.21 16.45
CA ASN A 246 29.54 8.11 17.10
C ASN A 246 28.31 8.56 17.88
N GLY A 247 27.35 7.68 18.08
CA GLY A 247 26.13 7.88 18.84
C GLY A 247 25.88 6.77 19.85
N ALA A 248 24.65 6.66 20.30
CA ALA A 248 24.20 5.55 21.12
C ALA A 248 24.19 4.24 20.33
N LYS A 249 24.36 3.12 21.02
CA LYS A 249 24.20 1.79 20.39
C LYS A 249 22.79 1.60 19.90
N VAL A 250 22.65 0.90 18.79
CA VAL A 250 21.33 0.41 18.34
C VAL A 250 20.91 -0.71 19.29
N ASN A 251 19.72 -0.58 19.84
CA ASN A 251 19.15 -1.54 20.76
C ASN A 251 18.30 -2.56 19.99
N TYR A 252 18.35 -3.81 20.43
CA TYR A 252 17.50 -4.88 19.95
C TYR A 252 16.68 -5.42 21.11
N ILE A 253 15.40 -5.62 20.89
CA ILE A 253 14.45 -6.20 21.85
C ILE A 253 13.69 -7.33 21.17
N SER A 254 13.33 -8.36 21.94
CA SER A 254 12.58 -9.51 21.46
C SER A 254 11.36 -9.70 22.36
N PRO A 255 10.27 -8.98 22.08
CA PRO A 255 8.99 -9.16 22.78
C PRO A 255 8.34 -10.50 22.42
N GLU A 256 7.40 -10.95 23.24
CA GLU A 256 6.65 -12.19 22.99
C GLU A 256 5.59 -12.04 21.90
N ASP A 257 4.95 -10.85 21.84
CA ASP A 257 3.90 -10.52 20.88
C ASP A 257 3.88 -9.03 20.52
N SER A 258 2.98 -8.64 19.63
CA SER A 258 2.84 -7.27 19.15
C SER A 258 2.33 -6.30 20.22
N GLU A 259 1.56 -6.78 21.20
CA GLU A 259 1.09 -5.98 22.32
C GLU A 259 2.24 -5.63 23.28
N GLU A 260 3.07 -6.62 23.62
CA GLU A 260 4.26 -6.39 24.46
C GLU A 260 5.23 -5.43 23.77
N GLU A 261 5.45 -5.60 22.46
CA GLU A 261 6.26 -4.69 21.64
C GLU A 261 5.74 -3.26 21.73
N ALA A 262 4.43 -3.04 21.53
CA ALA A 262 3.80 -1.74 21.59
C ALA A 262 3.87 -1.11 22.97
N VAL A 263 3.65 -1.91 24.03
CA VAL A 263 3.75 -1.45 25.43
C VAL A 263 5.17 -1.03 25.79
N TYR A 264 6.17 -1.81 25.32
CA TYR A 264 7.57 -1.46 25.55
C TYR A 264 7.90 -0.10 24.92
N ILE A 265 7.57 0.09 23.64
CA ILE A 265 7.84 1.32 22.89
C ILE A 265 7.14 2.52 23.54
N ALA A 266 5.85 2.36 23.87
CA ALA A 266 5.06 3.41 24.48
C ALA A 266 5.66 3.88 25.83
N LYS A 267 6.12 2.93 26.67
CA LYS A 267 6.77 3.23 27.94
C LYS A 267 8.14 3.91 27.74
N ASP A 268 8.96 3.39 26.80
CA ASP A 268 10.29 3.95 26.54
C ASP A 268 10.18 5.40 26.00
N ILE A 269 9.27 5.66 25.05
CA ILE A 269 8.99 7.01 24.56
C ILE A 269 8.53 7.93 25.69
N LYS A 270 7.59 7.48 26.52
CA LYS A 270 7.04 8.27 27.61
C LYS A 270 8.12 8.65 28.63
N ASN A 271 9.01 7.71 28.96
CA ASN A 271 10.14 7.94 29.86
C ASN A 271 11.13 8.96 29.26
N LYS A 272 11.52 8.81 27.97
CA LYS A 272 12.42 9.74 27.29
C LYS A 272 11.84 11.16 27.20
N VAL A 273 10.54 11.29 26.93
CA VAL A 273 9.89 12.61 26.94
C VAL A 273 9.90 13.26 28.33
N GLN A 274 9.79 12.46 29.40
CA GLN A 274 9.83 12.97 30.77
C GLN A 274 11.25 13.31 31.26
N GLU A 275 12.25 12.52 30.87
CA GLU A 275 13.61 12.60 31.42
C GLU A 275 14.57 13.43 30.55
N ASP A 276 14.43 13.38 29.20
CA ASP A 276 15.43 13.89 28.26
C ASP A 276 15.06 15.20 27.56
N TYR A 277 14.00 15.90 27.98
CA TYR A 277 13.49 17.12 27.31
C TYR A 277 13.23 16.90 25.79
N THR A 278 12.79 15.72 25.42
CA THR A 278 12.38 15.39 24.04
C THR A 278 10.87 15.60 23.88
N GLU A 279 10.43 15.81 22.66
CA GLU A 279 9.01 15.95 22.34
C GLU A 279 8.50 14.69 21.65
N TYR A 280 7.20 14.38 21.73
CA TYR A 280 6.62 13.23 21.02
C TYR A 280 6.88 13.28 19.51
N THR A 281 7.01 14.47 18.93
CA THR A 281 7.36 14.69 17.52
C THR A 281 8.77 14.26 17.14
N ASP A 282 9.66 14.04 18.11
CA ASP A 282 11.03 13.57 17.91
C ASP A 282 11.11 12.06 17.62
N PHE A 283 9.98 11.35 17.73
CA PHE A 283 9.92 9.89 17.63
C PHE A 283 9.13 9.43 16.40
N ALA A 284 9.63 8.37 15.77
CA ALA A 284 8.90 7.64 14.74
C ALA A 284 8.93 6.13 15.02
N VAL A 285 7.80 5.47 14.75
CA VAL A 285 7.69 4.03 14.72
C VAL A 285 7.44 3.61 13.28
N ILE A 286 8.34 2.80 12.75
CA ILE A 286 8.37 2.37 11.35
C ILE A 286 8.06 0.88 11.26
N TYR A 287 7.18 0.51 10.34
CA TYR A 287 6.75 -0.86 10.10
C TYR A 287 6.70 -1.20 8.62
N ARG A 288 6.68 -2.50 8.30
CA ARG A 288 6.64 -2.99 6.91
C ARG A 288 5.24 -2.91 6.32
N THR A 289 4.23 -3.29 7.09
CA THR A 289 2.81 -3.32 6.68
C THR A 289 1.92 -2.58 7.66
N ASN A 290 0.79 -2.04 7.15
CA ASN A 290 -0.15 -1.29 7.99
C ASN A 290 -0.82 -2.15 9.08
N ILE A 291 -0.85 -3.47 8.92
CA ILE A 291 -1.42 -4.40 9.91
C ILE A 291 -0.67 -4.27 11.24
N GLN A 292 0.65 -4.12 11.19
CA GLN A 292 1.52 -4.03 12.37
C GLN A 292 1.23 -2.79 13.25
N SER A 293 0.61 -1.75 12.70
CA SER A 293 0.31 -0.53 13.47
C SER A 293 -0.84 -0.70 14.47
N ARG A 294 -1.64 -1.76 14.40
CA ARG A 294 -2.82 -1.96 15.23
C ARG A 294 -2.49 -1.92 16.73
N ALA A 295 -1.59 -2.78 17.20
CA ALA A 295 -1.22 -2.84 18.62
C ALA A 295 -0.65 -1.50 19.13
N LEU A 296 0.13 -0.80 18.29
CA LEU A 296 0.61 0.54 18.62
C LEU A 296 -0.53 1.53 18.83
N VAL A 297 -1.51 1.56 17.92
CA VAL A 297 -2.67 2.47 18.04
C VAL A 297 -3.43 2.19 19.32
N ASP A 298 -3.75 0.93 19.61
CA ASP A 298 -4.47 0.51 20.80
C ASP A 298 -3.73 0.94 22.09
N VAL A 299 -2.45 0.61 22.21
CA VAL A 299 -1.64 0.92 23.40
C VAL A 299 -1.42 2.43 23.56
N PHE A 300 -1.15 3.17 22.48
CA PHE A 300 -0.94 4.60 22.57
C PHE A 300 -2.21 5.36 22.95
N MET A 301 -3.38 4.91 22.48
CA MET A 301 -4.68 5.43 22.93
C MET A 301 -4.90 5.16 24.43
N ASP A 302 -4.67 3.95 24.89
CA ASP A 302 -4.85 3.56 26.29
C ASP A 302 -3.89 4.33 27.21
N MET A 303 -2.65 4.54 26.79
CA MET A 303 -1.65 5.30 27.54
C MET A 303 -1.74 6.82 27.35
N ARG A 304 -2.68 7.29 26.52
CA ARG A 304 -2.88 8.70 26.15
C ARG A 304 -1.62 9.38 25.63
N ILE A 305 -0.90 8.68 24.76
CA ILE A 305 0.27 9.20 24.07
C ILE A 305 -0.19 9.75 22.71
N PRO A 306 0.08 11.01 22.37
CA PRO A 306 -0.32 11.56 21.07
C PRO A 306 0.48 10.91 19.95
N PHE A 307 -0.19 10.54 18.86
CA PHE A 307 0.42 9.96 17.67
C PHE A 307 -0.22 10.48 16.39
N VAL A 308 0.53 10.41 15.30
CA VAL A 308 0.07 10.78 13.95
C VAL A 308 0.40 9.63 13.00
N VAL A 309 -0.60 9.15 12.33
CA VAL A 309 -0.42 8.12 11.29
C VAL A 309 -0.32 8.77 9.93
N LYS A 310 0.85 8.62 9.28
CA LYS A 310 1.10 9.23 7.96
C LYS A 310 0.46 8.49 6.80
N ASP A 311 0.30 7.20 6.93
CA ASP A 311 -0.31 6.38 5.90
C ASP A 311 -1.84 6.40 5.97
N SER A 312 -2.50 6.12 4.86
CA SER A 312 -3.94 5.85 4.89
C SER A 312 -4.12 4.49 5.54
N ILE A 313 -4.35 4.45 6.86
CA ILE A 313 -4.67 3.20 7.52
C ILE A 313 -6.04 2.75 7.00
N VAL A 314 -6.03 1.72 6.16
CA VAL A 314 -7.11 0.74 6.17
C VAL A 314 -6.83 -0.09 7.41
N THR A 315 -7.60 0.11 8.47
CA THR A 315 -7.45 -0.71 9.68
C THR A 315 -7.73 -2.16 9.33
N ILE A 316 -7.16 -3.10 10.08
CA ILE A 316 -7.55 -4.51 9.92
C ILE A 316 -9.07 -4.67 10.01
N TYR A 317 -9.72 -3.83 10.80
CA TYR A 317 -11.16 -3.80 11.01
C TYR A 317 -11.97 -3.42 9.78
N ASP A 318 -11.37 -2.79 8.76
CA ASP A 318 -12.02 -2.42 7.50
C ASP A 318 -11.81 -3.47 6.41
N HIS A 319 -10.88 -4.40 6.64
CA HIS A 319 -10.63 -5.48 5.69
C HIS A 319 -11.85 -6.41 5.59
N TRP A 320 -12.18 -6.86 4.38
CA TRP A 320 -13.41 -7.62 4.13
C TRP A 320 -13.51 -8.89 4.97
N ALA A 321 -12.41 -9.65 5.16
CA ALA A 321 -12.41 -10.88 5.96
C ALA A 321 -12.67 -10.57 7.45
N ALA A 322 -12.06 -9.52 7.98
CA ALA A 322 -12.34 -9.06 9.34
C ALA A 322 -13.79 -8.58 9.49
N GLN A 323 -14.30 -7.83 8.51
CA GLN A 323 -15.69 -7.37 8.51
C GLN A 323 -16.71 -8.53 8.47
N ASP A 324 -16.36 -9.66 7.88
CA ASP A 324 -17.20 -10.86 7.93
C ASP A 324 -17.28 -11.41 9.36
N ILE A 325 -16.13 -11.57 10.02
CA ILE A 325 -16.09 -12.00 11.43
C ILE A 325 -16.83 -11.00 12.35
N LEU A 326 -16.59 -9.70 12.15
CA LEU A 326 -17.28 -8.65 12.91
C LEU A 326 -18.80 -8.66 12.67
N ALA A 327 -19.26 -9.04 11.48
CA ALA A 327 -20.68 -9.21 11.21
C ALA A 327 -21.28 -10.38 12.03
N TYR A 328 -20.59 -11.50 12.16
CA TYR A 328 -20.98 -12.58 13.07
C TYR A 328 -21.12 -12.09 14.51
N LEU A 329 -20.13 -11.34 15.00
CA LEU A 329 -20.16 -10.78 16.35
C LEU A 329 -21.32 -9.78 16.54
N ARG A 330 -21.54 -8.88 15.55
CA ARG A 330 -22.65 -7.90 15.60
C ARG A 330 -24.02 -8.57 15.63
N ILE A 331 -24.22 -9.65 14.87
CA ILE A 331 -25.47 -10.44 14.93
C ILE A 331 -25.65 -11.05 16.31
N GLY A 332 -24.59 -11.56 16.93
CA GLY A 332 -24.64 -12.07 18.31
C GLY A 332 -25.15 -11.03 19.30
N VAL A 333 -24.81 -9.75 19.12
CA VAL A 333 -25.29 -8.63 19.95
C VAL A 333 -26.67 -8.14 19.51
N ASN A 334 -26.88 -7.99 18.20
CA ASN A 334 -28.12 -7.50 17.59
C ASN A 334 -28.60 -8.42 16.46
N PRO A 335 -29.42 -9.43 16.74
CA PRO A 335 -29.90 -10.39 15.75
C PRO A 335 -30.74 -9.77 14.60
N ASN A 336 -31.23 -8.54 14.78
CA ASN A 336 -32.10 -7.87 13.80
C ASN A 336 -31.29 -7.11 12.71
N SER A 337 -29.97 -7.30 12.62
CA SER A 337 -29.15 -6.68 11.59
C SER A 337 -29.19 -7.46 10.28
N ASN A 338 -30.18 -7.20 9.43
CA ASN A 338 -30.31 -7.87 8.12
C ASN A 338 -29.08 -7.66 7.24
N LYS A 339 -28.43 -6.50 7.32
CA LYS A 339 -27.20 -6.22 6.61
C LYS A 339 -26.09 -7.20 6.96
N ASP A 340 -25.92 -7.50 8.25
CA ASP A 340 -24.88 -8.41 8.70
C ASP A 340 -25.26 -9.87 8.36
N TRP A 341 -26.52 -10.26 8.48
CA TRP A 341 -27.00 -11.57 8.02
C TRP A 341 -26.75 -11.81 6.53
N ILE A 342 -27.12 -10.86 5.68
CA ILE A 342 -26.86 -10.93 4.22
C ILE A 342 -25.36 -11.09 3.94
N ARG A 343 -24.53 -10.44 4.75
CA ARG A 343 -23.07 -10.51 4.60
C ARG A 343 -22.53 -11.91 4.86
N ILE A 344 -23.02 -12.60 5.90
CA ILE A 344 -22.41 -13.86 6.38
C ILE A 344 -23.15 -15.13 5.93
N ILE A 345 -24.39 -15.03 5.47
CA ILE A 345 -25.25 -16.20 5.25
C ILE A 345 -24.63 -17.24 4.30
N ASN A 346 -23.81 -16.81 3.35
CA ASN A 346 -23.06 -17.67 2.44
C ASN A 346 -21.54 -17.70 2.71
N LYS A 347 -21.10 -17.41 3.94
CA LYS A 347 -19.68 -17.42 4.32
C LYS A 347 -19.46 -18.14 5.65
N PRO A 348 -19.20 -19.44 5.67
CA PRO A 348 -19.06 -20.40 4.55
C PRO A 348 -20.31 -20.60 3.70
N PHE A 349 -20.12 -21.21 2.53
CA PHE A 349 -21.18 -21.42 1.55
C PHE A 349 -22.36 -22.22 2.08
N ARG A 350 -23.59 -21.63 2.03
CA ARG A 350 -24.87 -22.26 2.33
C ARG A 350 -25.81 -22.25 1.13
N TYR A 351 -25.33 -21.74 -0.02
CA TYR A 351 -26.02 -21.75 -1.32
C TYR A 351 -27.38 -21.05 -1.32
N ILE A 352 -27.53 -19.98 -0.53
CA ILE A 352 -28.72 -19.14 -0.55
C ILE A 352 -28.64 -18.20 -1.74
N SER A 353 -29.67 -18.22 -2.61
CA SER A 353 -29.68 -17.42 -3.82
C SER A 353 -29.84 -15.92 -3.55
N LYS A 354 -29.33 -15.09 -4.47
CA LYS A 354 -29.49 -13.62 -4.38
C LYS A 354 -30.98 -13.22 -4.41
N ASP A 355 -31.82 -13.97 -5.13
CA ASP A 355 -33.26 -13.70 -5.23
C ASP A 355 -33.95 -13.93 -3.89
N ASN A 356 -33.61 -15.02 -3.20
CA ASN A 356 -34.11 -15.29 -1.84
C ASN A 356 -33.69 -14.18 -0.86
N LEU A 357 -32.42 -13.73 -0.92
CA LEU A 357 -31.93 -12.65 -0.07
C LEU A 357 -32.62 -11.31 -0.37
N ASN A 358 -32.87 -10.99 -1.65
CA ASN A 358 -33.60 -9.79 -2.04
C ASN A 358 -35.05 -9.79 -1.56
N LEU A 359 -35.68 -10.97 -1.49
CA LEU A 359 -37.05 -11.12 -1.03
C LEU A 359 -37.21 -10.76 0.46
N ILE A 360 -36.19 -11.05 1.27
CA ILE A 360 -36.28 -10.94 2.75
C ILE A 360 -35.43 -9.82 3.34
N LYS A 361 -34.70 -9.06 2.53
CA LYS A 361 -33.74 -8.03 3.00
C LYS A 361 -34.31 -7.00 3.98
N ASP A 362 -35.61 -6.70 3.86
CA ASP A 362 -36.29 -5.69 4.66
C ASP A 362 -37.23 -6.30 5.73
N GLU A 363 -37.18 -7.62 5.92
CA GLU A 363 -38.03 -8.34 6.90
C GLU A 363 -37.45 -8.22 8.32
N PRO A 364 -38.32 -8.10 9.36
CA PRO A 364 -37.86 -7.83 10.71
C PRO A 364 -37.17 -9.04 11.37
N ASP A 365 -37.47 -10.25 10.93
CA ASP A 365 -36.86 -11.50 11.40
C ASP A 365 -36.26 -12.23 10.21
N PHE A 366 -34.97 -12.08 10.06
CA PHE A 366 -34.24 -12.58 8.89
C PHE A 366 -34.32 -14.09 8.74
N ILE A 367 -34.00 -14.83 9.81
CA ILE A 367 -33.94 -16.31 9.78
C ILE A 367 -35.32 -16.93 9.56
N ASN A 368 -36.32 -16.51 10.34
CA ASN A 368 -37.66 -17.01 10.16
C ASN A 368 -38.26 -16.65 8.80
N SER A 369 -38.00 -15.45 8.31
CA SER A 369 -38.45 -15.05 6.98
C SER A 369 -37.76 -15.84 5.87
N LEU A 370 -36.46 -16.11 5.99
CA LEU A 370 -35.71 -16.94 5.04
C LEU A 370 -36.27 -18.34 4.95
N ILE A 371 -36.58 -18.97 6.11
CA ILE A 371 -37.10 -20.34 6.16
C ILE A 371 -38.54 -20.42 5.66
N ASN A 372 -39.40 -19.45 5.99
CA ASN A 372 -40.82 -19.54 5.72
C ASN A 372 -41.29 -18.93 4.40
N LYS A 373 -40.53 -17.96 3.83
CA LYS A 373 -40.93 -17.23 2.62
C LYS A 373 -40.15 -17.64 1.37
N CYS A 374 -39.02 -18.33 1.55
CA CYS A 374 -38.17 -18.76 0.43
C CYS A 374 -38.30 -20.25 0.17
N ASP A 375 -38.22 -20.64 -1.10
CA ASP A 375 -38.17 -22.07 -1.47
C ASP A 375 -36.75 -22.59 -1.24
N LEU A 376 -36.54 -23.23 -0.08
CA LEU A 376 -35.27 -23.78 0.36
C LEU A 376 -35.27 -25.29 0.39
N HIS A 377 -34.15 -25.88 -0.03
CA HIS A 377 -33.98 -27.32 0.15
C HIS A 377 -33.86 -27.69 1.65
N PRO A 378 -34.38 -28.85 2.12
CA PRO A 378 -34.32 -29.23 3.53
C PRO A 378 -32.93 -29.19 4.16
N LYS A 379 -31.86 -29.46 3.42
CA LYS A 379 -30.47 -29.31 3.87
C LYS A 379 -30.10 -27.86 4.18
N GLN A 380 -30.58 -26.91 3.35
CA GLN A 380 -30.34 -25.48 3.59
C GLN A 380 -31.06 -25.00 4.85
N VAL A 381 -32.33 -25.40 5.02
CA VAL A 381 -33.11 -25.12 6.25
C VAL A 381 -32.37 -25.61 7.48
N LYS A 382 -31.86 -26.86 7.45
CA LYS A 382 -31.07 -27.42 8.55
C LYS A 382 -29.84 -26.57 8.85
N THR A 383 -29.04 -26.26 7.82
CA THR A 383 -27.80 -25.49 7.97
C THR A 383 -28.05 -24.05 8.47
N ILE A 384 -29.20 -23.46 8.11
CA ILE A 384 -29.60 -22.13 8.60
C ILE A 384 -29.99 -22.20 10.08
N ASN A 385 -30.74 -23.24 10.49
CA ASN A 385 -31.08 -23.44 11.90
C ASN A 385 -29.85 -23.74 12.75
N ASP A 386 -28.93 -24.55 12.27
CA ASP A 386 -27.65 -24.82 12.93
C ASP A 386 -26.87 -23.49 13.11
N LEU A 387 -26.84 -22.63 12.10
CA LEU A 387 -26.19 -21.31 12.19
C LEU A 387 -26.83 -20.40 13.24
N ASP A 388 -28.15 -20.38 13.35
CA ASP A 388 -28.87 -19.59 14.38
C ASP A 388 -28.52 -20.04 15.80
N ILE A 389 -28.40 -21.36 16.01
CA ILE A 389 -27.94 -21.95 17.27
C ILE A 389 -26.49 -21.52 17.56
N ASP A 390 -25.61 -21.61 16.57
CA ASP A 390 -24.21 -21.23 16.70
C ASP A 390 -24.05 -19.74 17.03
N ILE A 391 -24.81 -18.85 16.40
CA ILE A 391 -24.83 -17.42 16.73
C ILE A 391 -25.27 -17.19 18.19
N SER A 392 -26.29 -17.92 18.63
CA SER A 392 -26.75 -17.85 20.02
C SER A 392 -25.67 -18.30 21.00
N TYR A 393 -24.84 -19.28 20.63
CA TYR A 393 -23.69 -19.73 21.41
C TYR A 393 -22.57 -18.69 21.42
N VAL A 394 -22.20 -18.14 20.25
CA VAL A 394 -21.18 -17.07 20.09
C VAL A 394 -21.48 -15.88 21.00
N LYS A 395 -22.73 -15.48 21.13
CA LYS A 395 -23.17 -14.39 22.02
C LYS A 395 -22.70 -14.56 23.47
N GLY A 396 -22.60 -15.79 23.96
CA GLY A 396 -22.21 -16.11 25.34
C GLY A 396 -20.69 -16.16 25.57
N LEU A 397 -19.89 -16.07 24.51
CA LEU A 397 -18.43 -16.16 24.59
C LEU A 397 -17.78 -14.77 24.80
N ASN A 398 -16.56 -14.76 25.33
CA ASN A 398 -15.71 -13.56 25.20
C ASN A 398 -15.28 -13.37 23.73
N PRO A 399 -14.89 -12.15 23.30
CA PRO A 399 -14.66 -11.85 21.89
C PRO A 399 -13.59 -12.74 21.23
N LYS A 400 -12.49 -13.03 21.91
CA LYS A 400 -11.43 -13.91 21.40
C LYS A 400 -11.95 -15.31 21.11
N ASN A 401 -12.63 -15.92 22.08
CA ASN A 401 -13.19 -17.24 21.93
C ASN A 401 -14.31 -17.28 20.89
N ALA A 402 -15.10 -16.20 20.77
CA ALA A 402 -16.11 -16.04 19.73
C ALA A 402 -15.48 -16.02 18.32
N ILE A 403 -14.41 -15.26 18.12
CA ILE A 403 -13.66 -15.22 16.87
C ILE A 403 -13.06 -16.59 16.56
N SER A 404 -12.40 -17.22 17.52
CA SER A 404 -11.83 -18.55 17.37
C SER A 404 -12.89 -19.60 17.00
N TYR A 405 -14.07 -19.55 17.63
CA TYR A 405 -15.20 -20.43 17.32
C TYR A 405 -15.69 -20.23 15.87
N ILE A 406 -15.84 -18.99 15.42
CA ILE A 406 -16.26 -18.68 14.04
C ILE A 406 -15.23 -19.18 13.04
N ARG A 407 -13.96 -19.00 13.31
CA ARG A 407 -12.86 -19.43 12.45
C ARG A 407 -12.77 -20.93 12.30
N THR A 408 -12.80 -21.64 13.43
CA THR A 408 -12.52 -23.09 13.49
C THR A 408 -13.78 -23.95 13.42
N THR A 409 -14.80 -23.65 14.22
CA THR A 409 -16.01 -24.49 14.36
C THR A 409 -17.04 -24.18 13.26
N LEU A 410 -17.20 -22.90 12.89
CA LEU A 410 -18.04 -22.52 11.75
C LEU A 410 -17.31 -22.64 10.41
N ASP A 411 -16.09 -23.20 10.38
CA ASP A 411 -15.30 -23.45 9.19
C ASP A 411 -14.96 -22.18 8.37
N TYR A 412 -14.84 -21.00 9.01
CA TYR A 412 -14.53 -19.77 8.28
C TYR A 412 -13.10 -19.78 7.72
N ASP A 413 -12.12 -20.32 8.47
CA ASP A 413 -10.75 -20.46 7.97
C ASP A 413 -10.70 -21.36 6.73
N ARG A 414 -11.49 -22.45 6.70
CA ARG A 414 -11.62 -23.29 5.51
C ARG A 414 -12.25 -22.55 4.34
N TYR A 415 -13.27 -21.72 4.60
CA TYR A 415 -13.85 -20.85 3.58
C TYR A 415 -12.78 -19.92 2.97
N ILE A 416 -11.89 -19.34 3.78
CA ILE A 416 -10.76 -18.52 3.30
C ILE A 416 -9.78 -19.34 2.45
N LEU A 417 -9.46 -20.57 2.87
CA LEU A 417 -8.60 -21.46 2.08
C LEU A 417 -9.21 -21.79 0.71
N ASP A 418 -10.49 -22.16 0.69
CA ASP A 418 -11.22 -22.44 -0.55
C ASP A 418 -11.34 -21.19 -1.45
N TYR A 419 -11.58 -20.02 -0.84
CA TYR A 419 -11.61 -18.73 -1.51
C TYR A 419 -10.28 -18.44 -2.20
N CYS A 420 -9.16 -18.61 -1.51
CA CYS A 420 -7.82 -18.39 -2.04
C CYS A 420 -7.47 -19.40 -3.14
N ALA A 421 -7.77 -20.68 -2.93
CA ALA A 421 -7.50 -21.74 -3.90
C ALA A 421 -8.24 -21.52 -5.23
N ASN A 422 -9.53 -21.15 -5.16
CA ASN A 422 -10.34 -20.87 -6.34
C ASN A 422 -9.84 -19.66 -7.13
N ARG A 423 -9.19 -18.70 -6.48
CA ARG A 423 -8.67 -17.46 -7.07
C ARG A 423 -7.18 -17.47 -7.34
N LYS A 424 -6.49 -18.55 -6.98
CA LYS A 424 -5.03 -18.68 -7.08
C LYS A 424 -4.29 -17.56 -6.34
N ILE A 425 -4.87 -17.03 -5.26
CA ILE A 425 -4.23 -16.06 -4.37
C ILE A 425 -3.69 -16.76 -3.13
N LYS A 426 -2.65 -16.17 -2.52
CA LYS A 426 -2.01 -16.72 -1.33
C LYS A 426 -2.86 -16.50 -0.09
N THR A 427 -2.89 -17.49 0.78
CA THR A 427 -3.73 -17.50 2.00
C THR A 427 -3.12 -16.71 3.15
N ASN A 428 -1.79 -16.59 3.21
CA ASN A 428 -1.05 -16.11 4.39
C ASN A 428 -1.51 -14.72 4.83
N GLY A 429 -1.66 -13.75 3.90
CA GLY A 429 -2.09 -12.40 4.25
C GLY A 429 -3.50 -12.33 4.85
N LEU A 430 -4.45 -13.15 4.39
CA LEU A 430 -5.80 -13.20 4.94
C LEU A 430 -5.82 -13.87 6.32
N ILE A 431 -5.04 -14.92 6.50
CA ILE A 431 -4.90 -15.60 7.80
C ILE A 431 -4.21 -14.69 8.81
N GLU A 432 -3.20 -13.92 8.40
CA GLU A 432 -2.55 -12.93 9.25
C GLU A 432 -3.55 -11.88 9.77
N ILE A 433 -4.41 -11.34 8.89
CA ILE A 433 -5.48 -10.41 9.29
C ILE A 433 -6.42 -11.03 10.33
N LEU A 434 -6.81 -12.29 10.15
CA LEU A 434 -7.68 -12.99 11.08
C LEU A 434 -6.98 -13.28 12.41
N ASN A 435 -5.70 -13.63 12.40
CA ASN A 435 -4.90 -13.82 13.60
C ASN A 435 -4.78 -12.54 14.40
N GLU A 436 -4.51 -11.43 13.71
CA GLU A 436 -4.38 -10.11 14.33
C GLU A 436 -5.73 -9.62 14.89
N LEU A 437 -6.85 -9.92 14.19
CA LEU A 437 -8.20 -9.64 14.70
C LEU A 437 -8.50 -10.43 15.98
N GLU A 438 -8.13 -11.71 16.03
CA GLU A 438 -8.30 -12.56 17.20
C GLU A 438 -7.43 -12.11 18.37
N SER A 439 -6.18 -11.72 18.11
CA SER A 439 -5.26 -11.17 19.10
C SER A 439 -5.83 -9.88 19.70
N SER A 440 -6.33 -8.96 18.88
CA SER A 440 -6.90 -7.68 19.33
C SER A 440 -8.07 -7.84 20.29
N ALA A 441 -8.77 -8.98 20.24
CA ALA A 441 -9.92 -9.26 21.07
C ALA A 441 -9.58 -9.83 22.48
N THR A 442 -8.29 -10.09 22.75
CA THR A 442 -7.84 -10.85 23.94
C THR A 442 -8.20 -10.17 25.27
N ASN A 443 -8.13 -8.85 25.34
CA ASN A 443 -8.27 -8.10 26.58
C ASN A 443 -9.73 -7.70 26.89
N PHE A 444 -10.71 -8.06 26.05
CA PHE A 444 -12.12 -7.70 26.23
C PHE A 444 -12.93 -8.83 26.84
N LYS A 445 -13.84 -8.47 27.73
CA LYS A 445 -14.69 -9.45 28.42
C LYS A 445 -15.96 -9.75 27.63
N THR A 446 -16.50 -8.77 26.93
CA THR A 446 -17.75 -8.91 26.17
C THR A 446 -17.57 -8.46 24.72
N ILE A 447 -18.36 -9.07 23.82
CA ILE A 447 -18.40 -8.70 22.40
C ILE A 447 -18.78 -7.22 22.23
N GLN A 448 -19.68 -6.71 23.05
CA GLN A 448 -20.12 -5.32 23.00
C GLN A 448 -18.94 -4.35 23.28
N GLU A 449 -18.19 -4.59 24.35
CA GLU A 449 -17.00 -3.77 24.68
C GLU A 449 -15.99 -3.76 23.54
N TYR A 450 -15.76 -4.91 22.90
CA TYR A 450 -14.83 -5.04 21.79
C TYR A 450 -15.31 -4.26 20.54
N LEU A 451 -16.59 -4.37 20.19
CA LEU A 451 -17.16 -3.62 19.06
C LEU A 451 -17.11 -2.09 19.31
N GLU A 452 -17.40 -1.65 20.54
CA GLU A 452 -17.29 -0.24 20.92
C GLU A 452 -15.85 0.27 20.88
N HIS A 453 -14.88 -0.57 21.25
CA HIS A 453 -13.46 -0.25 21.10
C HIS A 453 -13.09 -0.05 19.64
N ILE A 454 -13.51 -0.94 18.74
CA ILE A 454 -13.25 -0.81 17.30
C ILE A 454 -13.79 0.51 16.75
N GLU A 455 -15.00 0.91 17.12
CA GLU A 455 -15.58 2.18 16.66
C GLU A 455 -14.80 3.39 17.21
N ARG A 456 -14.31 3.32 18.46
CA ARG A 456 -13.42 4.36 19.02
C ARG A 456 -12.11 4.48 18.25
N VAL A 457 -11.46 3.34 17.95
CA VAL A 457 -10.21 3.31 17.16
C VAL A 457 -10.42 3.94 15.79
N LYS A 458 -11.51 3.59 15.12
CA LYS A 458 -11.84 4.17 13.81
C LYS A 458 -12.06 5.68 13.86
N SER A 459 -12.79 6.17 14.87
CA SER A 459 -13.04 7.60 15.01
C SER A 459 -11.74 8.36 15.32
N GLU A 460 -10.89 7.85 16.21
CA GLU A 460 -9.62 8.47 16.56
C GLU A 460 -8.67 8.59 15.36
N ILE A 461 -8.59 7.55 14.53
CA ILE A 461 -7.79 7.57 13.29
C ILE A 461 -8.31 8.62 12.32
N VAL A 462 -9.62 8.76 12.17
CA VAL A 462 -10.25 9.77 11.30
C VAL A 462 -9.97 11.17 11.83
N ASP A 463 -10.09 11.38 13.13
CA ASP A 463 -9.86 12.67 13.80
C ASP A 463 -8.40 13.09 13.71
N ASN A 464 -7.46 12.16 13.93
CA ASN A 464 -6.02 12.40 13.76
C ASN A 464 -5.65 12.76 12.32
N LYS A 465 -6.32 12.18 11.33
CA LYS A 465 -6.11 12.51 9.91
C LYS A 465 -6.62 13.90 9.54
N ASN A 466 -7.70 14.34 10.15
CA ASN A 466 -8.31 15.65 9.90
C ASN A 466 -7.61 16.78 10.64
N ASN A 467 -6.99 16.49 11.79
CA ASN A 467 -6.24 17.45 12.60
C ASN A 467 -4.79 17.55 12.10
N LYS A 468 -4.55 18.48 11.17
CA LYS A 468 -3.19 18.77 10.64
C LYS A 468 -2.19 19.32 11.67
N GLU A 469 -2.64 19.65 12.86
CA GLU A 469 -1.87 20.26 13.96
C GLU A 469 -1.56 19.28 15.11
N THR A 470 -1.86 17.98 14.96
CA THR A 470 -1.54 17.01 16.02
C THR A 470 -0.04 16.74 16.03
N ASP A 471 0.63 17.32 17.02
CA ASP A 471 2.02 17.01 17.34
C ASP A 471 2.06 15.69 18.12
N GLY A 472 2.69 14.66 17.58
CA GLY A 472 2.73 13.34 18.21
C GLY A 472 3.78 12.42 17.60
N VAL A 473 3.89 11.22 18.15
CA VAL A 473 4.75 10.17 17.62
C VAL A 473 4.30 9.78 16.22
N ILE A 474 5.21 9.70 15.27
CA ILE A 474 4.89 9.40 13.88
C ILE A 474 4.86 7.89 13.68
N PHE A 475 3.72 7.37 13.20
CA PHE A 475 3.57 6.00 12.73
C PHE A 475 3.57 6.00 11.21
N THR A 476 4.45 5.20 10.60
CA THR A 476 4.60 5.20 9.15
C THR A 476 5.18 3.89 8.63
N THR A 477 4.81 3.50 7.42
CA THR A 477 5.45 2.37 6.74
C THR A 477 6.87 2.73 6.30
N MET A 478 7.73 1.73 6.09
CA MET A 478 9.07 1.90 5.53
C MET A 478 9.03 2.68 4.21
N HIS A 479 8.05 2.38 3.35
CA HIS A 479 7.89 3.07 2.07
C HIS A 479 7.56 4.56 2.23
N SER A 480 6.68 4.90 3.16
CA SER A 480 6.28 6.29 3.39
C SER A 480 7.31 7.06 4.23
N ALA A 481 8.17 6.36 4.96
CA ALA A 481 9.29 6.94 5.69
C ALA A 481 10.44 7.38 4.76
N LYS A 482 10.51 6.84 3.54
CA LYS A 482 11.56 7.21 2.58
C LYS A 482 11.60 8.72 2.36
N GLY A 483 12.79 9.29 2.49
CA GLY A 483 13.03 10.73 2.36
C GLY A 483 12.69 11.56 3.61
N LEU A 484 12.20 10.93 4.69
CA LEU A 484 11.97 11.59 5.98
C LEU A 484 13.18 11.45 6.91
N GLU A 485 13.19 12.23 7.98
CA GLU A 485 14.24 12.25 9.00
C GLU A 485 13.61 12.33 10.38
N PHE A 486 14.08 11.50 11.32
CA PHE A 486 13.58 11.47 12.70
C PHE A 486 14.75 11.39 13.68
N LYS A 487 14.60 11.98 14.86
CA LYS A 487 15.65 11.95 15.89
C LYS A 487 15.76 10.56 16.52
N ASN A 488 14.61 9.94 16.82
CA ASN A 488 14.54 8.62 17.41
C ASN A 488 13.62 7.72 16.58
N VAL A 489 14.08 6.51 16.26
CA VAL A 489 13.35 5.58 15.40
C VAL A 489 13.24 4.23 16.08
N TYR A 490 12.03 3.68 16.06
CA TYR A 490 11.72 2.29 16.40
C TYR A 490 11.30 1.57 15.11
N ILE A 491 11.87 0.40 14.87
CA ILE A 491 11.48 -0.49 13.79
C ILE A 491 10.83 -1.71 14.43
N ILE A 492 9.57 -1.96 14.11
CA ILE A 492 8.79 -3.04 14.71
C ILE A 492 8.61 -4.21 13.74
N GLY A 493 8.33 -5.38 14.34
CA GLY A 493 8.05 -6.59 13.58
C GLY A 493 9.20 -6.99 12.65
N ALA A 494 10.44 -6.78 13.04
CA ALA A 494 11.63 -7.18 12.27
C ALA A 494 11.86 -8.69 12.35
N ASN A 495 10.87 -9.48 11.93
CA ASN A 495 10.86 -10.93 11.97
C ASN A 495 10.94 -11.51 10.56
N GLU A 496 11.50 -12.72 10.43
CA GLU A 496 11.43 -13.49 9.18
C GLU A 496 9.98 -13.66 8.71
N GLY A 497 9.76 -13.48 7.40
CA GLY A 497 8.44 -13.48 6.79
C GLY A 497 7.77 -12.11 6.76
N THR A 498 8.20 -11.17 7.62
CA THR A 498 7.76 -9.78 7.60
C THR A 498 8.84 -8.89 6.98
N ILE A 499 10.08 -9.02 7.40
CA ILE A 499 11.26 -8.33 6.87
C ILE A 499 12.43 -9.34 6.81
N PRO A 500 12.76 -9.88 5.66
CA PRO A 500 12.12 -9.76 4.34
C PRO A 500 10.72 -10.35 4.32
N HIS A 501 9.83 -9.75 3.48
CA HIS A 501 8.47 -10.23 3.35
C HIS A 501 8.44 -11.63 2.69
N GLU A 502 7.62 -12.56 3.20
CA GLU A 502 7.54 -13.95 2.73
C GLU A 502 7.32 -14.06 1.21
N LYS A 503 6.56 -13.15 0.60
CA LYS A 503 6.34 -13.11 -0.85
C LYS A 503 7.63 -13.02 -1.67
N SER A 504 8.70 -12.46 -1.11
CA SER A 504 9.99 -12.38 -1.80
C SER A 504 10.68 -13.73 -1.96
N TYR A 505 10.39 -14.69 -1.09
CA TYR A 505 10.94 -16.06 -1.16
C TYR A 505 10.15 -17.01 -2.05
N GLU A 506 8.93 -16.67 -2.40
CA GLU A 506 7.97 -17.54 -3.09
C GLU A 506 7.95 -17.34 -4.62
N ILE A 507 8.90 -16.59 -5.15
CA ILE A 507 9.03 -16.34 -6.59
C ILE A 507 9.76 -17.53 -7.23
N ASP A 508 9.16 -18.13 -8.27
CA ASP A 508 9.73 -19.32 -8.95
C ASP A 508 11.00 -19.00 -9.76
N ASP A 509 11.11 -17.78 -10.28
CA ASP A 509 12.25 -17.27 -11.03
C ASP A 509 13.34 -16.82 -10.06
N GLU A 510 14.45 -17.53 -10.02
CA GLU A 510 15.56 -17.28 -9.06
C GLU A 510 16.19 -15.89 -9.22
N GLU A 511 16.25 -15.32 -10.43
CA GLU A 511 16.78 -13.99 -10.65
C GLU A 511 15.84 -12.93 -10.06
N LYS A 512 14.56 -13.01 -10.36
CA LYS A 512 13.53 -12.11 -9.80
C LYS A 512 13.41 -12.26 -8.29
N LYS A 513 13.55 -13.47 -7.77
CA LYS A 513 13.55 -13.73 -6.33
C LYS A 513 14.72 -13.04 -5.64
N ASN A 514 15.91 -13.12 -6.21
CA ASN A 514 17.08 -12.45 -5.67
C ASN A 514 16.90 -10.93 -5.70
N ASP A 515 16.41 -10.36 -6.80
CA ASP A 515 16.12 -8.92 -6.92
C ASP A 515 15.13 -8.47 -5.85
N GLN A 516 14.06 -9.24 -5.61
CA GLN A 516 13.07 -8.92 -4.60
C GLN A 516 13.62 -9.00 -3.17
N ILE A 517 14.48 -10.02 -2.88
CA ILE A 517 15.15 -10.14 -1.60
C ILE A 517 16.13 -8.98 -1.40
N GLU A 518 16.84 -8.55 -2.44
CA GLU A 518 17.70 -7.38 -2.38
C GLU A 518 16.91 -6.08 -2.14
N GLU A 519 15.72 -5.93 -2.75
CA GLU A 519 14.82 -4.81 -2.49
C GLU A 519 14.34 -4.79 -1.03
N GLU A 520 13.98 -5.93 -0.47
CA GLU A 520 13.58 -6.02 0.95
C GLU A 520 14.74 -5.65 1.93
N ARG A 521 16.01 -5.83 1.53
CA ARG A 521 17.16 -5.39 2.34
C ARG A 521 17.46 -3.90 2.21
N ARG A 522 17.04 -3.26 1.11
CA ARG A 522 17.13 -1.81 0.92
C ARG A 522 16.17 -1.06 1.81
#